data_053ff550c6eb2c7dacf2764777d91ed7
#
_entry.id   053ff550c6eb2c7dacf2764777d91ed7
#
_cell.length_a   1.000
_cell.length_b   1.000
_cell.length_c   1.000
_cell.angle_alpha   90.00
_cell.angle_beta   90.00
_cell.angle_gamma   90.00
#
_symmetry.space_group_name_H-M   'P 1'
#
loop_
_entity.id
_entity.type
_entity.pdbx_description
1 polymer ?
#
loop_
_entity_poly.entity_id
_entity_poly.type
_entity_poly.pdbx_seq_one_letter_code
_entity_poly.pdbx_strand_id
1 'polypeptide(L)'
;MRVNPVLRNESKIAVRSIKFTLMIFAYIAALSIAVMIYYTSLNSRIFSSGLDLESSVIFYVVMAIGQALLLLFIVPALSSTAICSEREKQTLDILLSSKLTPLQIILGKVSASSLRVIVLIISTMPLYAIGALIGGVKLTNILWLVVFFIINTIFVSSIGVFVSTYVKTSKAATALTYGLVLLIYIGIIVITWVILIVTVYQMNMSGNYTSTVPKASPIVYLSPIVGFASLLLNQVGSGMGFESIISEFGISTYSE
;
A
#
# COMPACT_ATOMS: atom_id res chain seq x y z
N MET A 1 23.27 18.68 -7.30
CA MET A 1 23.01 17.23 -7.47
C MET A 1 22.58 16.97 -8.91
N ARG A 2 23.33 16.15 -9.68
CA ARG A 2 22.93 15.80 -11.05
C ARG A 2 21.84 14.73 -10.97
N VAL A 3 20.62 15.11 -11.33
CA VAL A 3 19.48 14.18 -11.40
C VAL A 3 19.82 13.04 -12.36
N ASN A 4 19.56 11.80 -11.96
CA ASN A 4 19.84 10.63 -12.80
C ASN A 4 19.14 10.80 -14.17
N PRO A 5 19.88 10.76 -15.29
CA PRO A 5 19.33 11.03 -16.62
C PRO A 5 18.22 10.04 -17.03
N VAL A 6 18.28 8.80 -16.55
CA VAL A 6 17.23 7.79 -16.74
C VAL A 6 15.92 8.26 -16.11
N LEU A 7 15.96 8.71 -14.86
CA LEU A 7 14.81 9.22 -14.14
C LEU A 7 14.16 10.41 -14.86
N ARG A 8 15.00 11.38 -15.28
CA ARG A 8 14.52 12.59 -15.95
C ARG A 8 13.83 12.28 -17.29
N ASN A 9 14.36 11.34 -18.04
CA ASN A 9 13.81 10.98 -19.34
C ASN A 9 12.50 10.20 -19.19
N GLU A 10 12.47 9.17 -18.33
CA GLU A 10 11.28 8.35 -18.11
C GLU A 10 10.13 9.14 -17.50
N SER A 11 10.40 10.02 -16.53
CA SER A 11 9.35 10.84 -15.91
C SER A 11 8.72 11.80 -16.92
N LYS A 12 9.51 12.42 -17.80
CA LYS A 12 8.98 13.31 -18.86
C LYS A 12 8.11 12.56 -19.87
N ILE A 13 8.52 11.35 -20.27
CA ILE A 13 7.76 10.54 -21.23
C ILE A 13 6.46 10.04 -20.58
N ALA A 14 6.51 9.62 -19.32
CA ALA A 14 5.35 9.12 -18.61
C ALA A 14 4.27 10.19 -18.45
N VAL A 15 4.62 11.38 -17.96
CA VAL A 15 3.65 12.47 -17.71
C VAL A 15 2.99 12.98 -19.00
N ARG A 16 3.68 12.89 -20.15
CA ARG A 16 3.12 13.31 -21.45
C ARG A 16 2.26 12.25 -22.14
N SER A 17 2.18 11.05 -21.58
CA SER A 17 1.41 9.95 -22.19
C SER A 17 -0.08 10.06 -21.85
N ILE A 18 -0.93 10.07 -22.89
CA ILE A 18 -2.40 9.98 -22.75
C ILE A 18 -2.82 8.77 -21.89
N LYS A 19 -2.08 7.64 -22.01
CA LYS A 19 -2.35 6.45 -21.20
C LYS A 19 -2.17 6.70 -19.71
N PHE A 20 -1.19 7.51 -19.33
CA PHE A 20 -0.95 7.87 -17.94
C PHE A 20 -2.03 8.81 -17.39
N THR A 21 -2.45 9.79 -18.18
CA THR A 21 -3.57 10.69 -17.82
C THR A 21 -4.87 9.92 -17.65
N LEU A 22 -5.16 8.98 -18.54
CA LEU A 22 -6.33 8.10 -18.44
C LEU A 22 -6.27 7.20 -17.21
N MET A 23 -5.08 6.72 -16.85
CA MET A 23 -4.86 5.93 -15.64
C MET A 23 -5.12 6.75 -14.35
N ILE A 24 -4.67 8.01 -14.30
CA ILE A 24 -4.99 8.94 -13.21
C ILE A 24 -6.51 9.14 -13.10
N PHE A 25 -7.17 9.40 -14.23
CA PHE A 25 -8.61 9.60 -14.25
C PHE A 25 -9.36 8.34 -13.78
N ALA A 26 -9.00 7.16 -14.27
CA ALA A 26 -9.60 5.90 -13.87
C ALA A 26 -9.38 5.61 -12.36
N TYR A 27 -8.21 5.95 -11.85
CA TYR A 27 -7.86 5.78 -10.43
C TYR A 27 -8.72 6.67 -9.52
N ILE A 28 -8.84 7.96 -9.86
CA ILE A 28 -9.68 8.91 -9.11
C ILE A 28 -11.16 8.52 -9.25
N ALA A 29 -11.61 8.12 -10.45
CA ALA A 29 -12.98 7.67 -10.68
C ALA A 29 -13.31 6.43 -9.84
N ALA A 30 -12.42 5.43 -9.77
CA ALA A 30 -12.62 4.23 -8.96
C ALA A 30 -12.78 4.57 -7.46
N LEU A 31 -11.94 5.45 -6.93
CA LEU A 31 -12.07 5.92 -5.54
C LEU A 31 -13.36 6.72 -5.33
N SER A 32 -13.72 7.60 -6.27
CA SER A 32 -14.96 8.39 -6.18
C SER A 32 -16.20 7.50 -6.21
N ILE A 33 -16.18 6.44 -7.01
CA ILE A 33 -17.27 5.45 -7.05
C ILE A 33 -17.36 4.70 -5.70
N ALA A 34 -16.25 4.27 -5.14
CA ALA A 34 -16.22 3.62 -3.83
C ALA A 34 -16.84 4.50 -2.73
N VAL A 35 -16.49 5.78 -2.76
CA VAL A 35 -17.09 6.81 -1.89
C VAL A 35 -18.60 6.95 -2.12
N MET A 36 -19.03 7.01 -3.37
CA MET A 36 -20.44 7.17 -3.71
C MET A 36 -21.26 5.97 -3.25
N ILE A 37 -20.75 4.76 -3.43
CA ILE A 37 -21.37 3.52 -2.93
C ILE A 37 -21.50 3.57 -1.41
N TYR A 38 -20.46 4.01 -0.72
CA TYR A 38 -20.49 4.16 0.73
C TYR A 38 -21.56 5.16 1.16
N TYR A 39 -21.63 6.34 0.54
CA TYR A 39 -22.65 7.36 0.84
C TYR A 39 -24.08 6.87 0.58
N THR A 40 -24.31 6.17 -0.52
CA THR A 40 -25.67 5.63 -0.82
C THR A 40 -26.09 4.55 0.18
N SER A 41 -25.14 3.72 0.68
CA SER A 41 -25.42 2.73 1.72
C SER A 41 -25.74 3.35 3.08
N LEU A 42 -25.16 4.53 3.38
CA LEU A 42 -25.41 5.28 4.61
C LEU A 42 -26.70 6.10 4.55
N ASN A 43 -27.16 6.51 3.38
CA ASN A 43 -28.27 7.45 3.21
C ASN A 43 -29.56 6.95 3.88
N SER A 44 -29.76 5.63 3.99
CA SER A 44 -30.83 5.01 4.75
C SER A 44 -30.71 5.21 6.29
N ARG A 45 -29.51 5.49 6.80
CA ARG A 45 -29.22 5.70 8.23
C ARG A 45 -29.12 7.19 8.60
N ILE A 46 -28.60 8.03 7.70
CA ILE A 46 -28.42 9.49 7.92
C ILE A 46 -29.77 10.21 8.06
N PHE A 47 -30.82 9.74 7.38
CA PHE A 47 -32.17 10.31 7.49
C PHE A 47 -32.77 10.17 8.89
N SER A 48 -32.23 9.26 9.74
CA SER A 48 -32.73 9.01 11.09
C SER A 48 -31.86 9.60 12.21
N SER A 49 -30.59 9.94 12.00
CA SER A 49 -29.67 10.26 13.10
C SER A 49 -28.81 11.53 12.91
N GLY A 50 -28.86 12.20 11.75
CA GLY A 50 -27.97 13.33 11.46
C GLY A 50 -26.54 12.92 11.04
N LEU A 51 -25.72 13.94 10.72
CA LEU A 51 -24.28 13.74 10.38
C LEU A 51 -23.49 13.55 11.68
N ASP A 52 -23.23 12.32 12.08
CA ASP A 52 -22.36 12.01 13.20
C ASP A 52 -20.88 12.03 12.83
N LEU A 53 -20.03 12.47 13.77
CA LEU A 53 -18.57 12.46 13.63
C LEU A 53 -18.03 11.06 13.27
N GLU A 54 -18.68 10.00 13.73
CA GLU A 54 -18.35 8.61 13.38
C GLU A 54 -18.44 8.33 11.87
N SER A 55 -19.43 8.90 11.18
CA SER A 55 -19.60 8.72 9.73
C SER A 55 -18.43 9.29 8.91
N SER A 56 -17.83 10.38 9.39
CA SER A 56 -16.68 11.03 8.74
C SER A 56 -15.39 10.21 8.88
N VAL A 57 -15.21 9.59 10.04
CA VAL A 57 -14.07 8.71 10.31
C VAL A 57 -14.15 7.43 9.46
N ILE A 58 -15.34 6.85 9.36
CA ILE A 58 -15.56 5.65 8.52
C ILE A 58 -15.31 5.98 7.05
N PHE A 59 -15.73 7.16 6.57
CA PHE A 59 -15.41 7.64 5.23
C PHE A 59 -13.89 7.62 4.95
N TYR A 60 -13.10 8.16 5.89
CA TYR A 60 -11.64 8.18 5.78
C TYR A 60 -11.06 6.76 5.70
N VAL A 61 -11.54 5.84 6.54
CA VAL A 61 -11.09 4.44 6.56
C VAL A 61 -11.42 3.74 5.24
N VAL A 62 -12.63 3.89 4.72
CA VAL A 62 -13.06 3.33 3.43
C VAL A 62 -12.18 3.83 2.29
N MET A 63 -11.91 5.14 2.27
CA MET A 63 -11.00 5.75 1.30
C MET A 63 -9.58 5.18 1.42
N ALA A 64 -9.05 5.07 2.63
CA ALA A 64 -7.70 4.55 2.86
C ALA A 64 -7.57 3.08 2.44
N ILE A 65 -8.56 2.25 2.76
CA ILE A 65 -8.59 0.84 2.34
C ILE A 65 -8.74 0.72 0.82
N GLY A 66 -9.65 1.49 0.21
CA GLY A 66 -9.83 1.50 -1.25
C GLY A 66 -8.54 1.90 -1.97
N GLN A 67 -7.85 2.92 -1.47
CA GLN A 67 -6.55 3.35 -2.00
C GLN A 67 -5.47 2.29 -1.81
N ALA A 68 -5.39 1.65 -0.65
CA ALA A 68 -4.44 0.57 -0.39
C ALA A 68 -4.64 -0.60 -1.37
N LEU A 69 -5.89 -1.01 -1.60
CA LEU A 69 -6.23 -2.06 -2.56
C LEU A 69 -5.83 -1.69 -3.98
N LEU A 70 -6.15 -0.48 -4.44
CA LEU A 70 -5.76 -0.02 -5.78
C LEU A 70 -4.24 0.02 -5.94
N LEU A 71 -3.50 0.49 -4.93
CA LEU A 71 -2.04 0.50 -4.95
C LEU A 71 -1.45 -0.91 -4.97
N LEU A 72 -2.06 -1.86 -4.27
CA LEU A 72 -1.64 -3.27 -4.29
C LEU A 72 -1.66 -3.86 -5.70
N PHE A 73 -2.58 -3.42 -6.55
CA PHE A 73 -2.66 -3.85 -7.95
C PHE A 73 -1.79 -3.01 -8.88
N ILE A 74 -1.79 -1.70 -8.74
CA ILE A 74 -1.13 -0.78 -9.70
C ILE A 74 0.39 -0.82 -9.56
N VAL A 75 0.92 -0.85 -8.33
CA VAL A 75 2.38 -0.77 -8.11
C VAL A 75 3.12 -1.94 -8.73
N PRO A 76 2.73 -3.22 -8.49
CA PRO A 76 3.38 -4.36 -9.13
C PRO A 76 3.25 -4.33 -10.65
N ALA A 77 2.09 -3.93 -11.20
CA ALA A 77 1.87 -3.85 -12.64
C ALA A 77 2.85 -2.90 -13.34
N LEU A 78 3.11 -1.74 -12.72
CA LEU A 78 4.00 -0.71 -13.29
C LEU A 78 5.48 -1.01 -13.08
N SER A 79 5.85 -1.66 -11.98
CA SER A 79 7.25 -1.90 -11.62
C SER A 79 7.82 -3.19 -12.21
N SER A 80 7.00 -4.24 -12.33
CA SER A 80 7.43 -5.55 -12.81
C SER A 80 7.92 -5.57 -14.26
N THR A 81 7.46 -4.63 -15.08
CA THR A 81 7.80 -4.55 -16.50
C THR A 81 8.97 -3.61 -16.80
N ALA A 82 9.55 -2.98 -15.78
CA ALA A 82 10.51 -1.89 -15.94
C ALA A 82 11.79 -2.25 -16.74
N ILE A 83 12.29 -3.48 -16.62
CA ILE A 83 13.47 -3.97 -17.35
C ILE A 83 13.07 -4.98 -18.43
N CYS A 84 12.11 -5.87 -18.14
CA CYS A 84 11.63 -6.86 -19.10
C CYS A 84 11.13 -6.22 -20.40
N SER A 85 10.41 -5.09 -20.32
CA SER A 85 9.91 -4.40 -21.51
C SER A 85 11.02 -3.85 -22.41
N GLU A 86 12.16 -3.47 -21.85
CA GLU A 86 13.33 -3.06 -22.63
C GLU A 86 14.04 -4.24 -23.29
N ARG A 87 14.07 -5.38 -22.56
CA ARG A 87 14.59 -6.63 -23.11
C ARG A 87 13.73 -7.12 -24.28
N GLU A 88 12.39 -7.11 -24.14
CA GLU A 88 11.46 -7.49 -25.21
C GLU A 88 11.56 -6.57 -26.43
N LYS A 89 11.86 -5.28 -26.23
CA LYS A 89 12.06 -4.30 -27.30
C LYS A 89 13.49 -4.29 -27.87
N GLN A 90 14.38 -5.15 -27.37
CA GLN A 90 15.80 -5.20 -27.74
C GLN A 90 16.55 -3.87 -27.52
N THR A 91 16.07 -3.04 -26.60
CA THR A 91 16.70 -1.75 -26.26
C THR A 91 17.61 -1.84 -25.04
N LEU A 92 17.63 -2.97 -24.35
CA LEU A 92 18.44 -3.18 -23.14
C LEU A 92 19.94 -3.06 -23.43
N ASP A 93 20.41 -3.60 -24.57
CA ASP A 93 21.83 -3.56 -24.94
C ASP A 93 22.31 -2.13 -25.20
N ILE A 94 21.44 -1.28 -25.76
CA ILE A 94 21.71 0.16 -25.94
C ILE A 94 21.82 0.86 -24.59
N LEU A 95 20.99 0.47 -23.62
CA LEU A 95 21.02 1.02 -22.27
C LEU A 95 22.32 0.60 -21.53
N LEU A 96 22.72 -0.67 -21.66
CA LEU A 96 23.93 -1.21 -21.04
C LEU A 96 25.22 -0.68 -21.67
N SER A 97 25.21 -0.30 -22.95
CA SER A 97 26.35 0.32 -23.61
C SER A 97 26.54 1.81 -23.25
N SER A 98 25.59 2.39 -22.51
CA SER A 98 25.72 3.74 -22.00
C SER A 98 26.76 3.82 -20.87
N LYS A 99 27.31 5.02 -20.62
CA LYS A 99 28.30 5.28 -19.52
C LYS A 99 27.69 5.18 -18.11
N LEU A 100 26.48 4.59 -17.95
CA LEU A 100 25.78 4.46 -16.67
C LEU A 100 26.20 3.19 -15.95
N THR A 101 26.36 3.26 -14.64
CA THR A 101 26.59 2.06 -13.82
C THR A 101 25.30 1.26 -13.68
N PRO A 102 25.35 -0.08 -13.56
CA PRO A 102 24.17 -0.92 -13.39
C PRO A 102 23.28 -0.48 -12.21
N LEU A 103 23.90 -0.02 -11.12
CA LEU A 103 23.19 0.47 -9.95
C LEU A 103 22.40 1.77 -10.24
N GLN A 104 22.97 2.65 -11.06
CA GLN A 104 22.26 3.87 -11.50
C GLN A 104 21.05 3.55 -12.38
N ILE A 105 21.15 2.50 -13.20
CA ILE A 105 20.03 2.05 -14.04
C ILE A 105 18.91 1.49 -13.15
N ILE A 106 19.23 0.59 -12.21
CA ILE A 106 18.23 -0.02 -11.31
C ILE A 106 17.56 1.05 -10.45
N LEU A 107 18.33 1.91 -9.78
CA LEU A 107 17.77 2.99 -8.96
C LEU A 107 16.95 3.98 -9.81
N GLY A 108 17.38 4.26 -11.04
CA GLY A 108 16.62 5.06 -11.98
C GLY A 108 15.26 4.44 -12.32
N LYS A 109 15.20 3.12 -12.52
CA LYS A 109 13.97 2.38 -12.82
C LYS A 109 13.02 2.29 -11.62
N VAL A 110 13.55 2.00 -10.42
CA VAL A 110 12.77 2.01 -9.18
C VAL A 110 12.18 3.40 -8.95
N SER A 111 13.00 4.44 -9.05
CA SER A 111 12.54 5.81 -8.87
C SER A 111 11.51 6.23 -9.91
N ALA A 112 11.66 5.85 -11.18
CA ALA A 112 10.73 6.20 -12.24
C ALA A 112 9.37 5.49 -12.08
N SER A 113 9.35 4.21 -11.69
CA SER A 113 8.12 3.48 -11.40
C SER A 113 7.42 4.02 -10.16
N SER A 114 8.17 4.28 -9.08
CA SER A 114 7.63 4.86 -7.85
C SER A 114 7.04 6.25 -8.06
N LEU A 115 7.72 7.13 -8.80
CA LEU A 115 7.24 8.48 -9.07
C LEU A 115 5.90 8.50 -9.80
N ARG A 116 5.65 7.57 -10.75
CA ARG A 116 4.35 7.46 -11.42
C ARG A 116 3.23 7.20 -10.40
N VAL A 117 3.47 6.30 -9.46
CA VAL A 117 2.49 5.97 -8.42
C VAL A 117 2.37 7.08 -7.38
N ILE A 118 3.47 7.76 -7.02
CA ILE A 118 3.44 8.91 -6.12
C ILE A 118 2.56 10.03 -6.68
N VAL A 119 2.61 10.27 -7.99
CA VAL A 119 1.70 11.23 -8.65
C VAL A 119 0.25 10.80 -8.50
N LEU A 120 -0.06 9.49 -8.63
CA LEU A 120 -1.42 8.97 -8.38
C LEU A 120 -1.85 9.22 -6.92
N ILE A 121 -0.99 8.95 -5.95
CA ILE A 121 -1.27 9.18 -4.53
C ILE A 121 -1.54 10.67 -4.27
N ILE A 122 -0.74 11.56 -4.81
CA ILE A 122 -0.93 13.02 -4.66
C ILE A 122 -2.23 13.47 -5.32
N SER A 123 -2.60 12.90 -6.45
CA SER A 123 -3.83 13.23 -7.17
C SER A 123 -5.10 12.90 -6.37
N THR A 124 -5.03 12.03 -5.35
CA THR A 124 -6.16 11.73 -4.45
C THR A 124 -6.28 12.67 -3.26
N MET A 125 -5.29 13.55 -3.02
CA MET A 125 -5.33 14.51 -1.92
C MET A 125 -6.61 15.36 -1.85
N PRO A 126 -7.18 15.86 -2.97
CA PRO A 126 -8.44 16.62 -2.92
C PRO A 126 -9.61 15.81 -2.34
N LEU A 127 -9.68 14.49 -2.62
CA LEU A 127 -10.71 13.63 -2.06
C LEU A 127 -10.57 13.49 -0.53
N TYR A 128 -9.34 13.32 -0.04
CA TYR A 128 -9.09 13.30 1.42
C TYR A 128 -9.38 14.64 2.09
N ALA A 129 -9.15 15.76 1.39
CA ALA A 129 -9.46 17.09 1.89
C ALA A 129 -10.97 17.27 2.13
N ILE A 130 -11.83 16.70 1.28
CA ILE A 130 -13.29 16.68 1.49
C ILE A 130 -13.63 15.98 2.81
N GLY A 131 -13.04 14.79 3.08
CA GLY A 131 -13.23 14.07 4.33
C GLY A 131 -12.76 14.87 5.56
N ALA A 132 -11.66 15.60 5.46
CA ALA A 132 -11.17 16.47 6.52
C ALA A 132 -12.08 17.67 6.78
N LEU A 133 -12.69 18.25 5.73
CA LEU A 133 -13.62 19.39 5.83
C LEU A 133 -14.95 19.00 6.49
N ILE A 134 -15.42 17.76 6.28
CA ILE A 134 -16.66 17.25 6.92
C ILE A 134 -16.46 17.06 8.44
N GLY A 135 -15.20 17.03 8.90
CA GLY A 135 -14.86 17.10 10.32
C GLY A 135 -14.76 15.74 11.02
N GLY A 136 -13.69 15.13 11.11
CA GLY A 136 -13.45 13.88 11.84
C GLY A 136 -11.99 13.45 11.77
N VAL A 137 -11.26 13.93 10.78
CA VAL A 137 -9.88 13.51 10.55
C VAL A 137 -8.93 14.69 10.56
N LYS A 138 -7.89 14.61 11.39
CA LYS A 138 -6.84 15.64 11.44
C LYS A 138 -6.01 15.60 10.15
N LEU A 139 -5.65 16.76 9.61
CA LEU A 139 -4.79 16.86 8.43
C LEU A 139 -3.45 16.11 8.60
N THR A 140 -2.93 16.07 9.82
CA THR A 140 -1.72 15.34 10.18
C THR A 140 -1.87 13.82 9.91
N ASN A 141 -3.05 13.25 10.15
CA ASN A 141 -3.33 11.84 9.91
C ASN A 141 -3.27 11.50 8.41
N ILE A 142 -3.81 12.38 7.58
CA ILE A 142 -3.75 12.25 6.12
C ILE A 142 -2.30 12.30 5.64
N LEU A 143 -1.47 13.20 6.18
CA LEU A 143 -0.05 13.29 5.83
C LEU A 143 0.70 12.01 6.19
N TRP A 144 0.49 11.45 7.39
CA TRP A 144 1.10 10.17 7.78
C TRP A 144 0.66 9.02 6.86
N LEU A 145 -0.61 8.97 6.47
CA LEU A 145 -1.12 7.98 5.52
C LEU A 145 -0.42 8.07 4.17
N VAL A 146 -0.25 9.29 3.65
CA VAL A 146 0.44 9.52 2.38
C VAL A 146 1.91 9.10 2.45
N VAL A 147 2.61 9.46 3.54
CA VAL A 147 3.99 9.03 3.76
C VAL A 147 4.09 7.49 3.79
N PHE A 148 3.16 6.84 4.47
CA PHE A 148 3.08 5.38 4.49
C PHE A 148 2.92 4.79 3.09
N PHE A 149 1.99 5.32 2.29
CA PHE A 149 1.78 4.86 0.91
C PHE A 149 2.99 5.10 0.01
N ILE A 150 3.71 6.21 0.19
CA ILE A 150 4.96 6.47 -0.56
C ILE A 150 6.03 5.44 -0.22
N ILE A 151 6.26 5.17 1.07
CA ILE A 151 7.25 4.18 1.53
C ILE A 151 6.88 2.80 0.98
N ASN A 152 5.61 2.41 1.13
CA ASN A 152 5.12 1.13 0.63
C ASN A 152 5.25 1.01 -0.90
N THR A 153 4.98 2.07 -1.64
CA THR A 153 5.16 2.12 -3.09
C THR A 153 6.63 1.89 -3.49
N ILE A 154 7.58 2.54 -2.81
CA ILE A 154 9.01 2.35 -3.07
C ILE A 154 9.41 0.91 -2.78
N PHE A 155 8.94 0.34 -1.67
CA PHE A 155 9.21 -1.04 -1.28
C PHE A 155 8.71 -2.04 -2.33
N VAL A 156 7.44 -1.96 -2.73
CA VAL A 156 6.85 -2.86 -3.73
C VAL A 156 7.46 -2.64 -5.12
N SER A 157 7.76 -1.38 -5.49
CA SER A 157 8.46 -1.08 -6.76
C SER A 157 9.86 -1.69 -6.81
N SER A 158 10.58 -1.72 -5.69
CA SER A 158 11.89 -2.37 -5.61
C SER A 158 11.81 -3.87 -5.86
N ILE A 159 10.79 -4.53 -5.30
CA ILE A 159 10.51 -5.96 -5.55
C ILE A 159 10.20 -6.18 -7.04
N GLY A 160 9.34 -5.36 -7.62
CA GLY A 160 8.95 -5.48 -9.03
C GLY A 160 10.13 -5.32 -9.98
N VAL A 161 10.97 -4.30 -9.77
CA VAL A 161 12.18 -4.09 -10.57
C VAL A 161 13.17 -5.24 -10.37
N PHE A 162 13.35 -5.72 -9.14
CA PHE A 162 14.20 -6.89 -8.86
C PHE A 162 13.76 -8.12 -9.66
N VAL A 163 12.48 -8.47 -9.61
CA VAL A 163 11.92 -9.59 -10.39
C VAL A 163 12.12 -9.36 -11.89
N SER A 164 11.93 -8.13 -12.36
CA SER A 164 12.12 -7.76 -13.76
C SER A 164 13.55 -7.96 -14.27
N THR A 165 14.56 -8.02 -13.40
CA THR A 165 15.94 -8.34 -13.81
C THR A 165 16.12 -9.81 -14.16
N TYR A 166 15.47 -10.71 -13.45
CA TYR A 166 15.63 -12.16 -13.60
C TYR A 166 14.77 -12.75 -14.71
N VAL A 167 13.54 -12.27 -14.86
CA VAL A 167 12.56 -12.84 -15.76
C VAL A 167 12.73 -12.28 -17.17
N LYS A 168 12.52 -13.14 -18.19
CA LYS A 168 12.73 -12.74 -19.59
C LYS A 168 11.50 -12.06 -20.22
N THR A 169 10.30 -12.36 -19.72
CA THR A 169 9.04 -11.88 -20.31
C THR A 169 8.24 -11.02 -19.33
N SER A 170 7.64 -9.93 -19.83
CA SER A 170 6.86 -9.01 -19.03
C SER A 170 5.68 -9.69 -18.32
N LYS A 171 5.01 -10.63 -18.98
CA LYS A 171 3.88 -11.38 -18.40
C LYS A 171 4.31 -12.22 -17.19
N ALA A 172 5.39 -12.99 -17.31
CA ALA A 172 5.90 -13.82 -16.22
C ALA A 172 6.46 -12.96 -15.09
N ALA A 173 7.14 -11.83 -15.39
CA ALA A 173 7.63 -10.91 -14.39
C ALA A 173 6.47 -10.31 -13.57
N THR A 174 5.39 -9.93 -14.21
CA THR A 174 4.20 -9.40 -13.53
C THR A 174 3.56 -10.45 -12.62
N ALA A 175 3.33 -11.67 -13.13
CA ALA A 175 2.75 -12.75 -12.33
C ALA A 175 3.61 -13.08 -11.10
N LEU A 176 4.93 -13.17 -11.28
CA LEU A 176 5.87 -13.48 -10.20
C LEU A 176 5.97 -12.34 -9.18
N THR A 177 5.90 -11.10 -9.63
CA THR A 177 5.88 -9.93 -8.74
C THR A 177 4.62 -9.92 -7.88
N TYR A 178 3.45 -10.15 -8.45
CA TYR A 178 2.21 -10.30 -7.68
C TYR A 178 2.30 -11.45 -6.68
N GLY A 179 2.82 -12.61 -7.10
CA GLY A 179 3.03 -13.75 -6.22
C GLY A 179 3.92 -13.42 -5.02
N LEU A 180 5.06 -12.76 -5.24
CA LEU A 180 5.97 -12.34 -4.16
C LEU A 180 5.34 -11.28 -3.24
N VAL A 181 4.66 -10.30 -3.80
CA VAL A 181 3.97 -9.26 -3.01
C VAL A 181 2.90 -9.89 -2.13
N LEU A 182 2.05 -10.76 -2.70
CA LEU A 182 1.03 -11.48 -1.93
C LEU A 182 1.65 -12.37 -0.85
N LEU A 183 2.76 -13.06 -1.17
CA LEU A 183 3.46 -13.89 -0.21
C LEU A 183 3.99 -13.06 0.97
N ILE A 184 4.55 -11.88 0.73
CA ILE A 184 5.03 -10.99 1.79
C ILE A 184 3.85 -10.44 2.61
N TYR A 185 2.77 -10.00 1.96
CA TYR A 185 1.64 -9.38 2.63
C TYR A 185 0.82 -10.38 3.43
N ILE A 186 0.47 -11.52 2.83
CA ILE A 186 -0.39 -12.54 3.45
C ILE A 186 0.45 -13.58 4.18
N GLY A 187 1.59 -13.99 3.62
CA GLY A 187 2.43 -15.03 4.19
C GLY A 187 2.93 -14.72 5.61
N ILE A 188 3.32 -13.47 5.86
CA ILE A 188 3.74 -13.04 7.21
C ILE A 188 2.57 -13.15 8.19
N ILE A 189 1.36 -12.79 7.78
CA ILE A 189 0.16 -12.92 8.62
C ILE A 189 -0.12 -14.39 8.94
N VAL A 190 -0.07 -15.26 7.93
CA VAL A 190 -0.30 -16.70 8.10
C VAL A 190 0.75 -17.32 9.03
N ILE A 191 2.03 -16.99 8.86
CA ILE A 191 3.11 -17.46 9.72
C ILE A 191 2.86 -17.02 11.16
N THR A 192 2.44 -15.80 11.38
CA THR A 192 2.12 -15.27 12.71
C THR A 192 0.96 -16.02 13.34
N TRP A 193 -0.10 -16.27 12.59
CA TRP A 193 -1.25 -17.06 13.04
C TRP A 193 -0.83 -18.47 13.48
N VAL A 194 -0.01 -19.14 12.68
CA VAL A 194 0.51 -20.48 13.01
C VAL A 194 1.34 -20.44 14.31
N ILE A 195 2.23 -19.46 14.45
CA ILE A 195 3.04 -19.31 15.67
C ILE A 195 2.14 -19.09 16.89
N LEU A 196 1.09 -18.27 16.76
CA LEU A 196 0.16 -17.95 17.81
C LEU A 196 -0.62 -19.21 18.26
N ILE A 197 -1.14 -19.98 17.31
CA ILE A 197 -1.84 -21.25 17.57
C ILE A 197 -0.93 -22.24 18.31
N VAL A 198 0.31 -22.42 17.85
CA VAL A 198 1.28 -23.31 18.46
C VAL A 198 1.59 -22.87 19.91
N THR A 199 1.75 -21.57 20.13
CA THR A 199 2.05 -21.01 21.45
C THR A 199 0.89 -21.22 22.41
N VAL A 200 -0.35 -20.95 21.98
CA VAL A 200 -1.57 -21.19 22.77
C VAL A 200 -1.70 -22.68 23.11
N TYR A 201 -1.46 -23.56 22.13
CA TYR A 201 -1.51 -25.00 22.35
C TYR A 201 -0.48 -25.46 23.40
N GLN A 202 0.75 -24.96 23.33
CA GLN A 202 1.80 -25.27 24.32
C GLN A 202 1.46 -24.76 25.72
N MET A 203 0.85 -23.56 25.85
CA MET A 203 0.38 -23.01 27.12
C MET A 203 -0.70 -23.89 27.73
N ASN A 204 -1.66 -24.37 26.96
CA ASN A 204 -2.72 -25.27 27.43
C ASN A 204 -2.16 -26.62 27.90
N MET A 205 -1.17 -27.17 27.22
CA MET A 205 -0.53 -28.44 27.61
C MET A 205 0.34 -28.30 28.86
N SER A 206 0.94 -27.14 29.09
CA SER A 206 1.81 -26.90 30.28
C SER A 206 1.03 -26.53 31.56
N GLY A 207 -0.32 -26.40 31.47
CA GLY A 207 -1.17 -26.03 32.63
C GLY A 207 -0.97 -24.60 33.13
N ASN A 208 -0.15 -23.80 32.45
CA ASN A 208 0.08 -22.40 32.77
C ASN A 208 -0.96 -21.53 32.12
N TYR A 209 -2.14 -21.45 32.72
CA TYR A 209 -3.19 -20.50 32.34
C TYR A 209 -2.83 -19.07 32.79
N THR A 210 -1.77 -18.50 32.25
CA THR A 210 -1.56 -17.06 32.41
C THR A 210 -2.53 -16.36 31.49
N SER A 211 -3.37 -15.50 32.03
CA SER A 211 -4.35 -14.66 31.32
C SER A 211 -3.68 -13.60 30.41
N THR A 212 -2.40 -13.70 30.17
CA THR A 212 -1.63 -12.83 29.30
C THR A 212 -1.65 -13.39 27.87
N VAL A 213 -2.28 -12.65 26.96
CA VAL A 213 -2.22 -12.92 25.52
C VAL A 213 -0.73 -13.06 25.11
N PRO A 214 -0.35 -14.13 24.40
CA PRO A 214 1.04 -14.33 24.00
C PRO A 214 1.50 -13.11 23.17
N LYS A 215 2.65 -12.57 23.56
CA LYS A 215 3.23 -11.39 22.92
C LYS A 215 3.45 -11.67 21.45
N ALA A 216 2.98 -10.78 20.58
CA ALA A 216 3.10 -10.93 19.14
C ALA A 216 4.54 -11.19 18.72
N SER A 217 4.74 -12.11 17.80
CA SER A 217 6.05 -12.35 17.20
C SER A 217 6.55 -11.07 16.53
N PRO A 218 7.83 -10.67 16.72
CA PRO A 218 8.40 -9.48 16.07
C PRO A 218 8.26 -9.47 14.54
N ILE A 219 8.07 -10.64 13.94
CA ILE A 219 7.88 -10.83 12.50
C ILE A 219 6.62 -10.10 11.98
N VAL A 220 5.59 -9.94 12.82
CA VAL A 220 4.33 -9.24 12.48
C VAL A 220 4.58 -7.82 12.01
N TYR A 221 5.50 -7.12 12.67
CA TYR A 221 5.83 -5.72 12.33
C TYR A 221 6.47 -5.57 10.95
N LEU A 222 6.93 -6.66 10.35
CA LEU A 222 7.49 -6.66 9.00
C LEU A 222 6.40 -6.67 7.91
N SER A 223 5.14 -6.96 8.27
CA SER A 223 4.02 -6.98 7.33
C SER A 223 3.52 -5.56 7.03
N PRO A 224 3.49 -5.13 5.75
CA PRO A 224 2.92 -3.84 5.39
C PRO A 224 1.43 -3.71 5.74
N ILE A 225 0.69 -4.82 5.74
CA ILE A 225 -0.74 -4.81 6.13
C ILE A 225 -0.88 -4.47 7.62
N VAL A 226 -0.05 -5.07 8.48
CA VAL A 226 -0.09 -4.78 9.91
C VAL A 226 0.34 -3.34 10.19
N GLY A 227 1.36 -2.84 9.49
CA GLY A 227 1.76 -1.44 9.55
C GLY A 227 0.63 -0.49 9.14
N PHE A 228 -0.11 -0.82 8.07
CA PHE A 228 -1.27 -0.05 7.63
C PHE A 228 -2.40 -0.09 8.66
N ALA A 229 -2.75 -1.28 9.16
CA ALA A 229 -3.78 -1.44 10.16
C ALA A 229 -3.47 -0.69 11.45
N SER A 230 -2.23 -0.82 11.97
CA SER A 230 -1.80 -0.11 13.18
C SER A 230 -1.84 1.41 13.01
N LEU A 231 -1.48 1.93 11.82
CA LEU A 231 -1.56 3.33 11.51
C LEU A 231 -3.01 3.83 11.51
N LEU A 232 -3.93 3.12 10.87
CA LEU A 232 -5.35 3.47 10.85
C LEU A 232 -5.96 3.46 12.24
N LEU A 233 -5.67 2.43 13.04
CA LEU A 233 -6.20 2.32 14.41
C LEU A 233 -5.74 3.45 15.30
N ASN A 234 -4.47 3.79 15.24
CA ASN A 234 -3.92 4.91 16.02
C ASN A 234 -4.56 6.27 15.63
N GLN A 235 -5.04 6.38 14.37
CA GLN A 235 -5.66 7.61 13.87
C GLN A 235 -7.15 7.71 14.16
N VAL A 236 -7.84 6.59 14.21
CA VAL A 236 -9.32 6.50 14.35
C VAL A 236 -9.76 6.41 15.82
N GLY A 237 -8.86 5.99 16.72
CA GLY A 237 -9.18 5.77 18.13
C GLY A 237 -9.90 4.43 18.37
N SER A 238 -10.07 4.10 19.67
CA SER A 238 -10.53 2.79 20.14
C SER A 238 -12.01 2.42 19.86
N GLY A 239 -12.72 3.25 19.09
CA GLY A 239 -14.17 3.11 18.93
C GLY A 239 -14.66 2.08 17.91
N MET A 240 -13.84 1.56 16.99
CA MET A 240 -14.31 0.80 15.82
C MET A 240 -14.15 -0.72 15.89
N GLY A 241 -13.99 -1.34 17.06
CA GLY A 241 -13.95 -2.81 17.16
C GLY A 241 -12.74 -3.51 16.49
N PHE A 242 -11.86 -2.76 15.82
CA PHE A 242 -10.61 -3.29 15.26
C PHE A 242 -9.60 -3.66 16.35
N GLU A 243 -9.74 -3.11 17.56
CA GLU A 243 -8.90 -3.47 18.72
C GLU A 243 -9.00 -4.95 19.06
N SER A 244 -10.19 -5.54 18.93
CA SER A 244 -10.38 -6.97 19.16
C SER A 244 -9.57 -7.82 18.18
N ILE A 245 -9.53 -7.42 16.92
CA ILE A 245 -8.78 -8.13 15.87
C ILE A 245 -7.27 -8.01 16.13
N ILE A 246 -6.80 -6.85 16.58
CA ILE A 246 -5.36 -6.62 16.81
C ILE A 246 -4.90 -7.17 18.16
N SER A 247 -5.76 -7.14 19.18
CA SER A 247 -5.47 -7.81 20.44
C SER A 247 -5.38 -9.33 20.26
N GLU A 248 -6.17 -9.91 19.34
CA GLU A 248 -6.02 -11.31 18.93
C GLU A 248 -4.65 -11.59 18.29
N PHE A 249 -4.04 -10.61 17.60
CA PHE A 249 -2.68 -10.71 17.08
C PHE A 249 -1.59 -10.40 18.12
N GLY A 250 -1.96 -10.14 19.38
CA GLY A 250 -1.02 -9.84 20.46
C GLY A 250 -0.29 -8.50 20.30
N ILE A 251 -0.79 -7.60 19.48
CA ILE A 251 -0.24 -6.25 19.30
C ILE A 251 -0.93 -5.35 20.33
N SER A 252 -0.26 -5.11 21.48
CA SER A 252 -0.74 -4.13 22.45
C SER A 252 -0.62 -2.72 21.85
N THR A 253 -1.74 -2.05 21.63
CA THR A 253 -1.76 -0.60 21.46
C THR A 253 -1.32 0.03 22.77
N TYR A 254 -0.17 0.71 22.78
CA TYR A 254 0.22 1.54 23.89
C TYR A 254 -0.76 2.73 23.95
N SER A 255 -1.72 2.67 24.87
CA SER A 255 -2.44 3.83 25.35
C SER A 255 -1.61 4.45 26.48
N GLU A 256 -0.79 5.46 26.18
CA GLU A 256 -0.42 6.51 27.11
C GLU A 256 -1.20 7.78 26.80
#